data_49b3c9ce774e0c8438148b21aa894790
#
_entry.id   49b3c9ce774e0c8438148b21aa894790
#
_cell.length_a   1.000
_cell.length_b   1.000
_cell.length_c   1.000
_cell.angle_alpha   90.00
_cell.angle_beta   90.00
_cell.angle_gamma   90.00
#
_symmetry.space_group_name_H-M   'P 1'
#
loop_
_entity.id
_entity.type
_entity.pdbx_description
1 polymer ?
#
loop_
_entity_poly.entity_id
_entity_poly.type
_entity_poly.pdbx_seq_one_letter_code
_entity_poly.pdbx_strand_id
1 'polypeptide(L)'
;ASLHCQVSTITALSDERDKKDIIDIPYGLDLINNLQPRQFTWAMRGEPDSNPNQGTTRVGFIAQEVRTVLGEDNTVLNMVSEANPEKLEMSYGQLVPVLTKAVQELHQELTAEKAKTGALETKVADLETRLAALEAK
;
A
#
# COMPACT_ATOMS: atom_id res chain seq x y z
N ALA A 1 -23.84 -8.21 -8.55
CA ALA A 1 -23.45 -8.79 -9.85
C ALA A 1 -21.93 -8.91 -9.87
N SER A 2 -21.38 -10.09 -10.18
CA SER A 2 -19.95 -10.25 -10.40
C SER A 2 -19.67 -10.14 -11.90
N LEU A 3 -18.66 -9.34 -12.26
CA LEU A 3 -18.17 -9.25 -13.63
C LEU A 3 -17.27 -10.45 -13.91
N HIS A 4 -17.72 -11.38 -14.74
CA HIS A 4 -16.90 -12.48 -15.23
C HIS A 4 -16.28 -12.09 -16.57
N CYS A 5 -14.95 -11.97 -16.58
CA CYS A 5 -14.19 -11.69 -17.79
C CYS A 5 -13.60 -13.00 -18.31
N GLN A 6 -13.92 -13.39 -19.56
CA GLN A 6 -13.37 -14.60 -20.21
C GLN A 6 -12.04 -14.32 -20.92
N VAL A 7 -11.47 -13.14 -20.77
CA VAL A 7 -10.17 -12.79 -21.34
C VAL A 7 -9.07 -13.04 -20.30
N SER A 8 -7.92 -13.51 -20.75
CA SER A 8 -6.79 -13.79 -19.89
C SER A 8 -6.07 -12.52 -19.40
N THR A 9 -6.33 -11.38 -20.03
CA THR A 9 -5.64 -10.12 -19.73
C THR A 9 -6.60 -8.93 -19.86
N ILE A 10 -6.59 -8.04 -18.87
CA ILE A 10 -7.24 -6.74 -18.93
C ILE A 10 -6.14 -5.70 -19.09
N THR A 11 -6.15 -4.97 -20.20
CA THR A 11 -5.18 -3.89 -20.47
C THR A 11 -5.87 -2.53 -20.40
N ALA A 12 -5.12 -1.53 -19.91
CA ALA A 12 -5.54 -0.14 -19.92
C ALA A 12 -4.58 0.68 -20.80
N LEU A 13 -5.10 1.73 -21.44
CA LEU A 13 -4.29 2.69 -22.17
C LEU A 13 -3.24 3.31 -21.23
N SER A 14 -1.97 3.30 -21.63
CA SER A 14 -0.86 3.84 -20.83
C SER A 14 0.30 4.37 -21.70
N ASP A 15 -0.02 4.87 -22.89
CA ASP A 15 0.97 5.44 -23.81
C ASP A 15 1.48 6.77 -23.24
N GLU A 16 2.81 6.99 -23.27
CA GLU A 16 3.45 8.21 -22.82
C GLU A 16 2.93 9.45 -23.56
N ARG A 17 2.66 9.31 -24.86
CA ARG A 17 2.17 10.41 -25.72
C ARG A 17 0.79 10.96 -25.32
N ASP A 18 0.03 10.17 -24.54
CA ASP A 18 -1.28 10.55 -24.01
C ASP A 18 -1.20 11.14 -22.59
N LYS A 19 0.03 11.38 -22.08
CA LYS A 19 0.29 11.88 -20.71
C LYS A 19 1.06 13.18 -20.74
N LYS A 20 0.87 14.00 -19.73
CA LYS A 20 1.61 15.26 -19.50
C LYS A 20 2.07 15.31 -18.04
N ASP A 21 3.03 16.19 -17.79
CA ASP A 21 3.50 16.52 -16.43
C ASP A 21 3.87 15.26 -15.63
N ILE A 22 4.60 14.35 -16.26
CA ILE A 22 5.01 13.08 -15.68
C ILE A 22 6.04 13.34 -14.58
N ILE A 23 5.69 13.01 -13.35
CA ILE A 23 6.56 13.13 -12.17
C ILE A 23 6.55 11.82 -11.38
N ASP A 24 7.54 11.66 -10.51
CA ASP A 24 7.51 10.60 -9.50
C ASP A 24 6.36 10.82 -8.54
N ILE A 25 5.62 9.76 -8.22
CA ILE A 25 4.50 9.88 -7.28
C ILE A 25 5.01 10.17 -5.86
N PRO A 26 4.38 11.11 -5.14
CA PRO A 26 4.74 11.42 -3.76
C PRO A 26 4.12 10.45 -2.72
N TYR A 27 3.32 9.50 -3.18
CA TYR A 27 2.57 8.56 -2.34
C TYR A 27 3.25 7.20 -2.32
N GLY A 28 3.75 6.79 -1.17
CA GLY A 28 4.47 5.53 -1.00
C GLY A 28 4.24 4.92 0.38
N LEU A 29 5.33 4.65 1.09
CA LEU A 29 5.33 3.91 2.36
C LEU A 29 4.47 4.59 3.44
N ASP A 30 4.54 5.91 3.56
CA ASP A 30 3.75 6.66 4.55
C ASP A 30 2.24 6.47 4.31
N LEU A 31 1.78 6.55 3.06
CA LEU A 31 0.38 6.31 2.75
C LEU A 31 -0.03 4.88 3.10
N ILE A 32 0.76 3.89 2.71
CA ILE A 32 0.47 2.47 2.97
C ILE A 32 0.40 2.20 4.47
N ASN A 33 1.28 2.79 5.28
CA ASN A 33 1.29 2.62 6.72
C ASN A 33 0.05 3.21 7.43
N ASN A 34 -0.62 4.18 6.80
CA ASN A 34 -1.84 4.79 7.33
C ASN A 34 -3.13 4.08 6.90
N LEU A 35 -3.07 3.21 5.89
CA LEU A 35 -4.22 2.41 5.48
C LEU A 35 -4.45 1.26 6.45
N GLN A 36 -5.73 0.92 6.69
CA GLN A 36 -6.13 -0.14 7.60
C GLN A 36 -6.79 -1.29 6.84
N PRO A 37 -6.07 -2.39 6.58
CA PRO A 37 -6.68 -3.62 6.07
C PRO A 37 -7.67 -4.19 7.08
N ARG A 38 -8.85 -4.58 6.62
CA ARG A 38 -9.93 -5.09 7.47
C ARG A 38 -10.39 -6.46 7.01
N GLN A 39 -10.82 -7.26 7.97
CA GLN A 39 -11.71 -8.38 7.73
C GLN A 39 -13.14 -7.96 8.10
N PHE A 40 -14.10 -8.25 7.26
CA PHE A 40 -15.49 -7.88 7.45
C PHE A 40 -16.43 -8.97 6.93
N THR A 41 -17.66 -8.93 7.40
CA THR A 41 -18.74 -9.76 6.87
C THR A 41 -19.73 -8.86 6.13
N TRP A 42 -20.10 -9.25 4.91
CA TRP A 42 -21.04 -8.50 4.11
C TRP A 42 -22.44 -8.44 4.77
N ALA A 43 -22.91 -7.23 5.01
CA ALA A 43 -24.30 -6.91 5.33
C ALA A 43 -24.87 -6.07 4.18
N MET A 44 -25.34 -6.74 3.14
CA MET A 44 -25.75 -6.14 1.88
C MET A 44 -27.04 -5.33 2.04
N ARG A 45 -26.91 -4.06 2.43
CA ARG A 45 -28.05 -3.14 2.65
C ARG A 45 -28.93 -3.03 1.41
N GLY A 46 -30.24 -3.25 1.59
CA GLY A 46 -31.22 -3.15 0.52
C GLY A 46 -31.24 -4.32 -0.44
N GLU A 47 -30.45 -5.37 -0.17
CA GLU A 47 -30.46 -6.62 -0.94
C GLU A 47 -31.20 -7.71 -0.18
N PRO A 48 -31.84 -8.67 -0.87
CA PRO A 48 -32.48 -9.80 -0.21
C PRO A 48 -31.48 -10.73 0.45
N ASP A 49 -31.91 -11.48 1.46
CA ASP A 49 -31.08 -12.48 2.15
C ASP A 49 -30.53 -13.57 1.23
N SER A 50 -31.15 -13.76 0.06
CA SER A 50 -30.69 -14.67 -0.98
C SER A 50 -29.48 -14.13 -1.80
N ASN A 51 -29.02 -12.89 -1.55
CA ASN A 51 -27.84 -12.38 -2.21
C ASN A 51 -26.62 -13.25 -1.83
N PRO A 52 -25.88 -13.80 -2.80
CA PRO A 52 -24.78 -14.74 -2.53
C PRO A 52 -23.62 -14.16 -1.72
N ASN A 53 -23.54 -12.83 -1.59
CA ASN A 53 -22.53 -12.17 -0.77
C ASN A 53 -22.99 -11.97 0.68
N GLN A 54 -24.31 -12.00 0.96
CA GLN A 54 -24.87 -11.79 2.29
C GLN A 54 -24.24 -12.77 3.30
N GLY A 55 -23.75 -12.25 4.40
CA GLY A 55 -23.11 -13.05 5.46
C GLY A 55 -21.74 -13.65 5.11
N THR A 56 -21.16 -13.37 3.92
CA THR A 56 -19.84 -13.87 3.57
C THR A 56 -18.74 -13.01 4.18
N THR A 57 -17.70 -13.65 4.75
CA THR A 57 -16.53 -12.96 5.30
C THR A 57 -15.48 -12.73 4.22
N ARG A 58 -14.91 -11.55 4.18
CA ARG A 58 -13.88 -11.13 3.22
C ARG A 58 -12.86 -10.23 3.91
N VAL A 59 -11.74 -10.00 3.21
CA VAL A 59 -10.72 -9.00 3.57
C VAL A 59 -10.72 -7.88 2.54
N GLY A 60 -10.39 -6.68 2.99
CA GLY A 60 -10.32 -5.51 2.12
C GLY A 60 -10.17 -4.22 2.93
N PHE A 61 -10.61 -3.13 2.37
CA PHE A 61 -10.62 -1.83 3.04
C PHE A 61 -12.05 -1.32 3.20
N ILE A 62 -12.25 -0.45 4.19
CA ILE A 62 -13.49 0.30 4.36
C ILE A 62 -13.32 1.63 3.64
N ALA A 63 -14.17 1.91 2.65
CA ALA A 63 -14.05 3.08 1.78
C ALA A 63 -14.01 4.40 2.57
N GLN A 64 -14.80 4.52 3.64
CA GLN A 64 -14.81 5.70 4.51
C GLN A 64 -13.49 5.89 5.26
N GLU A 65 -12.87 4.81 5.75
CA GLU A 65 -11.56 4.87 6.41
C GLU A 65 -10.48 5.32 5.42
N VAL A 66 -10.47 4.72 4.23
CA VAL A 66 -9.53 5.11 3.16
C VAL A 66 -9.75 6.56 2.74
N ARG A 67 -11.00 6.98 2.55
CA ARG A 67 -11.34 8.37 2.20
C ARG A 67 -10.82 9.37 3.23
N THR A 68 -10.88 9.00 4.50
CA THR A 68 -10.37 9.84 5.60
C THR A 68 -8.84 9.97 5.53
N VAL A 69 -8.13 8.89 5.23
CA VAL A 69 -6.66 8.88 5.09
C VAL A 69 -6.23 9.71 3.88
N LEU A 70 -6.92 9.56 2.75
CA LEU A 70 -6.56 10.24 1.50
C LEU A 70 -6.88 11.74 1.53
N GLY A 71 -7.95 12.15 2.18
CA GLY A 71 -8.38 13.54 2.17
C GLY A 71 -8.53 14.07 0.73
N GLU A 72 -7.91 15.21 0.42
CA GLU A 72 -7.94 15.82 -0.91
C GLU A 72 -7.13 15.03 -1.96
N ASP A 73 -6.14 14.24 -1.53
CA ASP A 73 -5.32 13.42 -2.41
C ASP A 73 -6.14 12.35 -3.17
N ASN A 74 -7.36 12.04 -2.70
CA ASN A 74 -8.26 11.17 -3.43
C ASN A 74 -8.62 11.70 -4.83
N THR A 75 -8.51 13.00 -5.08
CA THR A 75 -8.72 13.59 -6.42
C THR A 75 -7.68 13.12 -7.43
N VAL A 76 -6.46 12.86 -6.98
CA VAL A 76 -5.34 12.34 -7.79
C VAL A 76 -5.31 10.83 -7.77
N LEU A 77 -5.41 10.24 -6.58
CA LEU A 77 -5.31 8.79 -6.39
C LEU A 77 -6.54 8.03 -6.90
N ASN A 78 -7.70 8.67 -6.85
CA ASN A 78 -8.99 8.11 -7.32
C ASN A 78 -9.26 6.68 -6.80
N MET A 79 -8.90 6.45 -5.53
CA MET A 79 -9.09 5.15 -4.88
C MET A 79 -10.51 4.96 -4.38
N VAL A 80 -11.16 6.04 -3.96
CA VAL A 80 -12.53 6.02 -3.46
C VAL A 80 -13.43 6.77 -4.41
N SER A 81 -14.44 6.10 -4.95
CA SER A 81 -15.50 6.71 -5.75
C SER A 81 -16.62 7.19 -4.83
N GLU A 82 -16.94 8.48 -4.93
CA GLU A 82 -18.03 9.16 -4.21
C GLU A 82 -19.23 9.47 -5.15
N ALA A 83 -19.27 8.85 -6.32
CA ALA A 83 -20.36 9.04 -7.28
C ALA A 83 -21.74 8.71 -6.70
N ASN A 84 -21.78 7.76 -5.77
CA ASN A 84 -22.95 7.48 -4.94
C ASN A 84 -22.55 7.61 -3.45
N PRO A 85 -22.90 8.71 -2.77
CA PRO A 85 -22.54 8.94 -1.39
C PRO A 85 -23.14 7.93 -0.40
N GLU A 86 -24.24 7.28 -0.78
CA GLU A 86 -24.86 6.23 0.03
C GLU A 86 -24.14 4.87 -0.06
N LYS A 87 -23.37 4.65 -1.14
CA LYS A 87 -22.63 3.42 -1.40
C LYS A 87 -21.26 3.76 -2.02
N LEU A 88 -20.27 4.08 -1.19
CA LEU A 88 -18.91 4.33 -1.63
C LEU A 88 -18.28 3.06 -2.22
N GLU A 89 -17.47 3.23 -3.24
CA GLU A 89 -16.78 2.15 -3.92
C GLU A 89 -15.25 2.34 -3.86
N MET A 90 -14.51 1.24 -3.92
CA MET A 90 -13.04 1.23 -3.91
C MET A 90 -12.47 0.76 -5.25
N SER A 91 -11.47 1.50 -5.76
CA SER A 91 -10.64 1.10 -6.89
C SER A 91 -9.30 0.56 -6.39
N TYR A 92 -9.19 -0.76 -6.23
CA TYR A 92 -7.98 -1.42 -5.73
C TYR A 92 -6.79 -1.32 -6.69
N GLY A 93 -7.04 -1.18 -7.99
CA GLY A 93 -5.98 -1.05 -9.00
C GLY A 93 -5.09 0.18 -8.77
N GLN A 94 -5.62 1.23 -8.20
CA GLN A 94 -4.87 2.45 -7.89
C GLN A 94 -3.83 2.26 -6.76
N LEU A 95 -3.94 1.20 -5.97
CA LEU A 95 -2.94 0.84 -4.98
C LEU A 95 -1.63 0.32 -5.60
N VAL A 96 -1.68 -0.24 -6.82
CA VAL A 96 -0.50 -0.87 -7.44
C VAL A 96 0.69 0.08 -7.57
N PRO A 97 0.57 1.28 -8.16
CA PRO A 97 1.70 2.22 -8.24
C PRO A 97 2.16 2.70 -6.86
N VAL A 98 1.25 2.89 -5.91
CA VAL A 98 1.57 3.30 -4.54
C VAL A 98 2.33 2.20 -3.80
N LEU A 99 1.90 0.95 -3.91
CA LEU A 99 2.60 -0.22 -3.36
C LEU A 99 3.99 -0.38 -4.00
N THR A 100 4.11 -0.16 -5.30
CA THR A 100 5.41 -0.20 -5.99
C THR A 100 6.36 0.83 -5.38
N LYS A 101 5.91 2.07 -5.20
CA LYS A 101 6.70 3.14 -4.57
C LYS A 101 7.06 2.78 -3.13
N ALA A 102 6.11 2.31 -2.34
CA ALA A 102 6.33 1.91 -0.95
C ALA A 102 7.39 0.80 -0.82
N VAL A 103 7.37 -0.19 -1.71
CA VAL A 103 8.38 -1.26 -1.74
C VAL A 103 9.76 -0.71 -2.10
N GLN A 104 9.84 0.23 -3.05
CA GLN A 104 11.10 0.89 -3.41
C GLN A 104 11.69 1.68 -2.23
N GLU A 105 10.87 2.45 -1.52
CA GLU A 105 11.27 3.21 -0.33
C GLU A 105 11.74 2.27 0.79
N LEU A 106 10.98 1.23 1.09
CA LEU A 106 11.34 0.23 2.09
C LEU A 106 12.66 -0.47 1.74
N HIS A 107 12.90 -0.77 0.46
CA HIS A 107 14.18 -1.33 0.00
C HIS A 107 15.35 -0.38 0.24
N GLN A 108 15.16 0.92 -0.02
CA GLN A 108 16.18 1.94 0.24
C GLN A 108 16.49 2.06 1.74
N GLU A 109 15.46 2.10 2.59
CA GLU A 109 15.61 2.14 4.05
C GLU A 109 16.35 0.90 4.57
N LEU A 110 15.96 -0.28 4.12
CA LEU A 110 16.61 -1.54 4.50
C LEU A 110 18.10 -1.56 4.09
N THR A 111 18.41 -1.06 2.91
CA THR A 111 19.79 -0.99 2.42
C THR A 111 20.62 -0.03 3.29
N ALA A 112 20.07 1.12 3.64
CA ALA A 112 20.72 2.09 4.54
C ALA A 112 20.94 1.51 5.94
N GLU A 113 19.94 0.80 6.49
CA GLU A 113 20.06 0.17 7.81
C GLU A 113 21.10 -0.98 7.82
N LYS A 114 21.17 -1.79 6.76
CA LYS A 114 22.22 -2.81 6.62
C LYS A 114 23.63 -2.19 6.60
N ALA A 115 23.81 -1.07 5.91
CA ALA A 115 25.09 -0.36 5.89
C ALA A 115 25.47 0.17 7.28
N LYS A 116 24.51 0.74 8.03
CA LYS A 116 24.73 1.20 9.42
C LYS A 116 25.09 0.03 10.32
N THR A 117 24.38 -1.07 10.22
CA THR A 117 24.64 -2.28 11.00
C THR A 117 26.05 -2.80 10.74
N GLY A 118 26.47 -2.92 9.48
CA GLY A 118 27.84 -3.35 9.13
C GLY A 118 28.91 -2.41 9.68
N ALA A 119 28.67 -1.09 9.65
CA ALA A 119 29.59 -0.11 10.25
C ALA A 119 29.68 -0.25 11.78
N LEU A 120 28.55 -0.52 12.45
CA LEU A 120 28.50 -0.77 13.88
C LEU A 120 29.23 -2.08 14.27
N GLU A 121 29.00 -3.16 13.52
CA GLU A 121 29.69 -4.44 13.72
C GLU A 121 31.21 -4.27 13.61
N THR A 122 31.68 -3.50 12.62
CA THR A 122 33.10 -3.17 12.47
C THR A 122 33.65 -2.41 13.70
N LYS A 123 32.89 -1.42 14.21
CA LYS A 123 33.27 -0.68 15.42
C LYS A 123 33.31 -1.56 16.65
N VAL A 124 32.33 -2.46 16.79
CA VAL A 124 32.29 -3.42 17.89
C VAL A 124 33.52 -4.31 17.86
N ALA A 125 33.87 -4.88 16.69
CA ALA A 125 35.07 -5.71 16.55
C ALA A 125 36.39 -4.96 16.88
N ASP A 126 36.48 -3.68 16.47
CA ASP A 126 37.62 -2.82 16.84
C ASP A 126 37.71 -2.60 18.36
N LEU A 127 36.58 -2.29 18.99
CA LEU A 127 36.51 -2.08 20.44
C LEU A 127 36.82 -3.35 21.21
N GLU A 128 36.36 -4.51 20.77
CA GLU A 128 36.71 -5.81 21.37
C GLU A 128 38.21 -6.09 21.28
N THR A 129 38.83 -5.82 20.13
CA THR A 129 40.28 -5.95 19.93
C THR A 129 41.06 -5.02 20.87
N ARG A 130 40.63 -3.77 20.99
CA ARG A 130 41.26 -2.79 21.88
C ARG A 130 41.09 -3.16 23.36
N LEU A 131 39.93 -3.68 23.74
CA LEU A 131 39.64 -4.15 25.06
C LEU A 131 40.54 -5.34 25.42
N ALA A 132 40.64 -6.34 24.55
CA ALA A 132 41.51 -7.49 24.73
C ALA A 132 42.99 -7.07 24.91
N ALA A 133 43.43 -6.08 24.12
CA ALA A 133 44.81 -5.53 24.27
C ALA A 133 45.04 -4.83 25.62
N LEU A 134 44.01 -4.17 26.16
CA LEU A 134 44.08 -3.54 27.48
C LEU A 134 44.04 -4.56 28.60
N GLU A 135 43.26 -5.62 28.50
CA GLU A 135 43.16 -6.70 29.48
C GLU A 135 44.44 -7.56 29.54
N ALA A 136 45.19 -7.65 28.45
CA ALA A 136 46.45 -8.37 28.37
C ALA A 136 47.65 -7.62 29.04
N LYS A 137 47.45 -6.38 29.44
CA LYS A 137 48.45 -5.59 30.18
C LYS A 137 48.28 -5.80 31.68
#